data_cf36d765c60777c39e6b51cd72044617
#
_entry.id   cf36d765c60777c39e6b51cd72044617
#
_cell.length_a   1.000
_cell.length_b   1.000
_cell.length_c   1.000
_cell.angle_alpha   90.00
_cell.angle_beta   90.00
_cell.angle_gamma   90.00
#
_symmetry.space_group_name_H-M   'P 1'
#
loop_
_entity.id
_entity.type
_entity.pdbx_description
1 polymer ?
#
loop_
_entity_poly.entity_id
_entity_poly.type
_entity_poly.pdbx_seq_one_letter_code
_entity_poly.pdbx_strand_id
1 'polypeptide(L)' 'HHGGEEMVFVLEGQLTFYLEGHKPYKLETYDTLYYPNYIGHRWSNDSDEPVRMLMVSTSPYNF' A
#
# COMPACT_ATOMS: atom_id res chain seq x y z
N HIS A 1 -8.92 -5.59 20.85
CA HIS A 1 -7.90 -5.11 19.93
C HIS A 1 -8.45 -4.72 18.57
N HIS A 2 -7.94 -3.68 18.05
CA HIS A 2 -8.31 -3.27 16.72
C HIS A 2 -7.12 -2.74 15.98
N GLY A 3 -7.06 -3.05 14.74
CA GLY A 3 -6.16 -2.39 13.85
C GLY A 3 -6.94 -1.40 13.01
N GLY A 4 -6.24 -0.52 12.38
CA GLY A 4 -6.81 0.28 11.33
C GLY A 4 -6.66 -0.43 10.01
N GLU A 5 -7.00 0.28 8.98
CA GLU A 5 -6.87 -0.19 7.61
C GLU A 5 -6.10 0.83 6.82
N GLU A 6 -5.44 0.37 5.78
CA GLU A 6 -4.69 1.24 4.90
C GLU A 6 -5.09 0.97 3.47
N MET A 7 -5.03 2.02 2.68
CA MET A 7 -5.28 1.95 1.26
C MET A 7 -4.16 2.69 0.57
N VAL A 8 -3.62 2.09 -0.48
CA VAL A 8 -2.66 2.76 -1.32
C VAL A 8 -3.27 2.93 -2.70
N PHE A 9 -3.10 4.10 -3.28
CA PHE A 9 -3.60 4.42 -4.62
C PHE A 9 -2.43 4.99 -5.42
N VAL A 10 -2.09 4.34 -6.53
CA VAL A 10 -0.96 4.76 -7.34
C VAL A 10 -1.40 5.88 -8.26
N LEU A 11 -0.80 7.03 -8.09
CA LEU A 11 -1.10 8.22 -8.90
C LEU A 11 -0.27 8.25 -10.15
N GLU A 12 0.95 7.73 -10.08
CA GLU A 12 1.88 7.78 -11.21
C GLU A 12 2.91 6.68 -11.05
N GLY A 13 3.20 5.97 -12.14
CA GLY A 13 4.24 4.96 -12.15
C GLY A 13 3.74 3.60 -11.72
N GLN A 14 4.66 2.75 -11.29
CA GLN A 14 4.40 1.38 -10.87
C GLN A 14 4.99 1.14 -9.50
N LEU A 15 4.31 0.34 -8.71
CA LEU A 15 4.74 0.04 -7.35
C LEU A 15 4.53 -1.44 -7.09
N THR A 16 5.54 -2.10 -6.52
CA THR A 16 5.38 -3.47 -6.07
C THR A 16 5.10 -3.44 -4.58
N PHE A 17 4.03 -4.08 -4.17
CA PHE A 17 3.58 -4.06 -2.79
C PHE A 17 3.57 -5.48 -2.25
N TYR A 18 4.11 -5.65 -1.05
CA TYR A 18 4.27 -6.96 -0.42
C TYR A 18 3.44 -7.01 0.84
N LEU A 19 2.56 -7.97 0.91
CA LEU A 19 1.81 -8.27 2.13
C LEU A 19 2.23 -9.63 2.62
N GLU A 20 2.44 -9.76 3.90
CA GLU A 20 2.87 -11.01 4.51
C GLU A 20 1.89 -12.11 4.16
N GLY A 21 2.40 -13.24 3.69
CA GLY A 21 1.57 -14.38 3.32
C GLY A 21 0.94 -14.29 1.95
N HIS A 22 1.22 -13.24 1.20
CA HIS A 22 0.65 -13.03 -0.13
C HIS A 22 1.74 -12.95 -1.17
N LYS A 23 1.37 -13.25 -2.41
CA LYS A 23 2.26 -12.98 -3.53
C LYS A 23 2.37 -11.47 -3.71
N PRO A 24 3.49 -11.00 -4.27
CA PRO A 24 3.62 -9.57 -4.52
C PRO A 24 2.53 -9.05 -5.45
N TYR A 25 2.07 -7.86 -5.16
CA TYR A 25 1.10 -7.15 -5.99
C TYR A 25 1.83 -6.10 -6.80
N LYS A 26 1.70 -6.16 -8.11
CA LYS A 26 2.24 -5.14 -8.98
C LYS A 26 1.14 -4.15 -9.30
N LEU A 27 1.28 -2.97 -8.74
CA LEU A 27 0.27 -1.93 -8.87
C LEU A 27 0.68 -0.99 -9.99
N GLU A 28 -0.23 -0.77 -10.91
CA GLU A 28 -0.05 0.19 -12.00
C GLU A 28 -0.71 1.50 -11.62
N THR A 29 -0.51 2.50 -12.46
CA THR A 29 -1.17 3.78 -12.26
C THR A 29 -2.67 3.58 -12.12
N TYR A 30 -3.24 4.19 -11.08
CA TYR A 30 -4.65 4.16 -10.71
C TYR A 30 -5.13 2.86 -10.09
N ASP A 31 -4.22 1.93 -9.83
CA ASP A 31 -4.57 0.75 -9.05
C ASP A 31 -4.66 1.11 -7.57
N THR A 32 -5.48 0.38 -6.87
CA THR A 32 -5.69 0.56 -5.43
C THR A 32 -5.48 -0.77 -4.73
N LEU A 33 -4.82 -0.72 -3.56
CA LEU A 33 -4.68 -1.88 -2.70
C LEU A 33 -5.15 -1.49 -1.31
N TYR A 34 -5.98 -2.35 -0.72
CA TYR A 34 -6.59 -2.11 0.58
C TYR A 34 -6.26 -3.29 1.48
N TYR A 35 -5.78 -3.03 2.67
CA TYR A 35 -5.35 -4.10 3.57
C TYR A 35 -5.45 -3.64 5.01
N PRO A 36 -5.61 -4.59 5.96
CA PRO A 36 -5.56 -4.24 7.38
C PRO A 36 -4.13 -3.88 7.77
N ASN A 37 -3.96 -2.86 8.57
CA ASN A 37 -2.62 -2.34 8.82
C ASN A 37 -1.80 -3.23 9.77
N TYR A 38 -2.42 -4.24 10.39
CA TYR A 38 -1.66 -5.15 11.24
C TYR A 38 -0.88 -6.20 10.45
N ILE A 39 -1.17 -6.36 9.16
CA ILE A 39 -0.43 -7.33 8.36
C ILE A 39 0.93 -6.72 7.99
N GLY A 40 1.97 -7.55 8.03
CA GLY A 40 3.30 -7.09 7.63
C GLY A 40 3.27 -6.64 6.17
N HIS A 41 3.83 -5.47 5.91
CA HIS A 41 3.74 -4.91 4.58
C HIS A 41 4.95 -4.03 4.28
N ARG A 42 5.29 -3.96 3.01
CA ARG A 42 6.33 -3.07 2.50
C ARG A 42 6.11 -2.88 1.01
N TRP A 43 6.83 -1.96 0.44
CA TRP A 43 6.73 -1.70 -0.99
C TRP A 43 8.09 -1.35 -1.56
N SER A 44 8.20 -1.45 -2.87
CA SER A 44 9.42 -1.06 -3.57
C SER A 44 9.06 -0.52 -4.93
N ASN A 45 9.89 0.39 -5.41
CA ASN A 45 9.79 0.87 -6.78
C ASN A 45 10.89 0.17 -7.57
N ASP A 46 10.50 -0.83 -8.36
CA ASP A 46 11.45 -1.64 -9.12
C ASP A 46 11.61 -1.13 -10.54
N SER A 47 11.05 0.04 -10.85
CA SER A 47 11.13 0.62 -12.17
C SER A 47 12.17 1.74 -12.20
N ASP A 48 12.44 2.26 -13.39
CA ASP A 48 13.36 3.37 -13.55
C ASP A 48 12.68 4.73 -13.39
N GLU A 49 11.36 4.72 -13.22
CA GLU A 49 10.59 5.95 -13.16
C GLU A 49 10.15 6.21 -11.72
N PRO A 50 9.98 7.47 -11.36
CA PRO A 50 9.46 7.77 -10.03
C PRO A 50 8.04 7.27 -9.89
N VAL A 51 7.67 6.93 -8.65
CA VAL A 51 6.31 6.55 -8.35
C VAL A 51 5.73 7.58 -7.38
N ARG A 52 4.47 7.91 -7.60
CA ARG A 52 3.71 8.77 -6.68
C ARG A 52 2.49 7.99 -6.25
N MET A 53 2.25 8.00 -4.98
CA MET A 53 1.10 7.28 -4.44
C MET A 53 0.47 8.08 -3.33
N LEU A 54 -0.81 7.84 -3.13
CA LEU A 54 -1.55 8.35 -2.00
C LEU A 54 -1.78 7.20 -1.05
N MET A 55 -1.41 7.38 0.20
CA MET A 55 -1.66 6.37 1.22
C MET A 55 -2.64 6.94 2.23
N VAL A 56 -3.73 6.23 2.44
CA VAL A 56 -4.76 6.62 3.38
C VAL A 56 -4.82 5.57 4.46
N SER A 57 -4.84 6.01 5.70
CA SER A 57 -4.82 5.10 6.83
C SER A 57 -5.92 5.52 7.78
N THR A 58 -6.71 4.54 8.23
CA THR A 58 -7.62 4.78 9.33
C THR A 58 -6.88 4.36 10.59
N SER A 59 -6.98 5.16 11.62
CA SER A 59 -6.22 4.92 12.83
C SER A 59 -7.18 4.75 13.98
N PRO A 60 -6.93 3.75 14.84
CA PRO A 60 -7.72 3.61 16.05
C PRO A 60 -7.27 4.57 17.17
N TYR A 61 -6.30 5.42 16.91
CA TYR A 61 -5.81 6.32 17.94
C TYR A 61 -6.84 7.37 18.28
N ASN A 62 -6.87 7.70 19.53
CA ASN A 62 -7.64 8.83 20.03
C ASN A 62 -6.65 9.92 20.40
N PHE A 63 -6.96 11.08 19.98
CA PHE A 63 -6.12 12.23 20.25
C PHE A 63 -6.80 13.16 21.20
#